data_94c8678e8a2c278152050011477f4fcf
#
_entry.id   94c8678e8a2c278152050011477f4fcf
#
_cell.length_a   1.000
_cell.length_b   1.000
_cell.length_c   1.000
_cell.angle_alpha   90.00
_cell.angle_beta   90.00
_cell.angle_gamma   90.00
#
_symmetry.space_group_name_H-M   'P 1'
#
loop_
_entity.id
_entity.type
_entity.pdbx_description
1 polymer ?
#
loop_
_entity_poly.entity_id
_entity_poly.type
_entity_poly.pdbx_seq_one_letter_code
_entity_poly.pdbx_strand_id
1 'polypeptide(L)'
;AGRAEAALAWMEAQFGANRLVMDKFFTVQPMAADPAQAVGIAQNLAARADFDWQNPNRFRALIGGLGANHAAFHAADGSGYDFVADWLIRMDAVNPQTAARMTSLFETWPRYDAGRRARARAALERIAARPGLSRNTSEMVTRILAGAG
;
A
#
# COMPACT_ATOMS: atom_id res chain seq x y z
N ALA A 1 15.42 5.75 -16.36
CA ALA A 1 15.63 5.83 -14.91
C ALA A 1 16.12 7.21 -14.49
N GLY A 2 17.26 7.68 -14.97
CA GLY A 2 17.81 8.97 -14.55
C GLY A 2 16.91 10.18 -14.80
N ARG A 3 16.15 10.18 -15.90
CA ARG A 3 15.23 11.28 -16.23
C ARG A 3 14.07 11.36 -15.24
N ALA A 4 13.51 10.21 -14.88
CA ALA A 4 12.41 10.17 -13.93
C ALA A 4 12.88 10.63 -12.54
N GLU A 5 14.04 10.18 -12.12
CA GLU A 5 14.63 10.58 -10.84
C GLU A 5 14.94 12.08 -10.81
N ALA A 6 15.52 12.62 -11.88
CA ALA A 6 15.81 14.05 -11.99
C ALA A 6 14.54 14.89 -11.97
N ALA A 7 13.50 14.46 -12.68
CA ALA A 7 12.21 15.16 -12.70
C ALA A 7 11.56 15.16 -11.31
N LEU A 8 11.61 14.04 -10.60
CA LEU A 8 11.07 13.94 -9.25
C LEU A 8 11.85 14.81 -8.27
N ALA A 9 13.17 14.82 -8.36
CA ALA A 9 14.00 15.66 -7.52
C ALA A 9 13.72 17.16 -7.76
N TRP A 10 13.55 17.53 -9.03
CA TRP A 10 13.19 18.90 -9.38
C TRP A 10 11.82 19.30 -8.79
N MET A 11 10.82 18.40 -8.94
CA MET A 11 9.49 18.63 -8.40
C MET A 11 9.54 18.80 -6.88
N GLU A 12 10.29 17.97 -6.18
CA GLU A 12 10.46 18.07 -4.75
C GLU A 12 11.09 19.42 -4.35
N ALA A 13 12.14 19.82 -5.06
CA ALA A 13 12.82 21.08 -4.79
C ALA A 13 11.92 22.30 -5.01
N GLN A 14 11.07 22.27 -6.05
CA GLN A 14 10.20 23.38 -6.39
C GLN A 14 8.91 23.42 -5.57
N PHE A 15 8.34 22.29 -5.22
CA PHE A 15 7.00 22.19 -4.68
C PHE A 15 6.92 21.41 -3.36
N GLY A 16 8.05 21.19 -2.69
CA GLY A 16 8.11 20.36 -1.49
C GLY A 16 7.19 20.79 -0.35
N ALA A 17 6.81 22.07 -0.30
CA ALA A 17 5.86 22.59 0.70
C ALA A 17 4.40 22.38 0.28
N ASN A 18 4.12 22.04 -0.98
CA ASN A 18 2.76 21.86 -1.48
C ASN A 18 2.33 20.41 -1.25
N ARG A 19 1.33 20.21 -0.40
CA ARG A 19 0.86 18.87 -0.02
C ARG A 19 0.35 18.05 -1.20
N LEU A 20 -0.38 18.68 -2.13
CA LEU A 20 -0.94 17.96 -3.29
C LEU A 20 0.17 17.46 -4.22
N VAL A 21 1.18 18.30 -4.44
CA VAL A 21 2.32 17.92 -5.27
C VAL A 21 3.14 16.82 -4.58
N MET A 22 3.36 16.94 -3.28
CA MET A 22 4.09 15.92 -2.52
C MET A 22 3.32 14.61 -2.44
N ASP A 23 2.00 14.63 -2.36
CA ASP A 23 1.20 13.41 -2.43
C ASP A 23 1.44 12.69 -3.76
N LYS A 24 1.48 13.43 -4.87
CA LYS A 24 1.82 12.85 -6.18
C LYS A 24 3.23 12.28 -6.21
N PHE A 25 4.19 12.94 -5.57
CA PHE A 25 5.55 12.44 -5.43
C PHE A 25 5.56 11.05 -4.78
N PHE A 26 4.79 10.87 -3.71
CA PHE A 26 4.67 9.58 -3.03
C PHE A 26 3.94 8.53 -3.86
N THR A 27 2.97 8.94 -4.68
CA THR A 27 2.18 8.02 -5.51
C THR A 27 2.94 7.54 -6.74
N VAL A 28 3.54 8.46 -7.48
CA VAL A 28 4.11 8.18 -8.80
C VAL A 28 5.29 7.22 -8.72
N GLN A 29 6.13 7.35 -7.71
CA GLN A 29 7.35 6.55 -7.63
C GLN A 29 7.08 5.05 -7.53
N PRO A 30 6.28 4.55 -6.58
CA PRO A 30 6.00 3.12 -6.54
C PRO A 30 5.10 2.66 -7.67
N MET A 31 4.18 3.51 -8.14
CA MET A 31 3.26 3.16 -9.22
C MET A 31 3.98 2.93 -10.53
N ALA A 32 4.96 3.76 -10.86
CA ALA A 32 5.68 3.71 -12.14
C ALA A 32 6.97 2.90 -12.09
N ALA A 33 7.36 2.39 -10.93
CA ALA A 33 8.61 1.65 -10.77
C ALA A 33 8.57 0.29 -11.44
N ASP A 34 9.75 -0.23 -11.77
CA ASP A 34 9.91 -1.64 -12.12
C ASP A 34 9.31 -2.47 -10.97
N PRO A 35 8.45 -3.46 -11.26
CA PRO A 35 7.81 -4.24 -10.21
C PRO A 35 8.78 -4.88 -9.21
N ALA A 36 9.97 -5.29 -9.67
CA ALA A 36 10.98 -5.88 -8.80
C ALA A 36 11.56 -4.87 -7.79
N GLN A 37 11.41 -3.57 -8.05
CA GLN A 37 11.98 -2.50 -7.21
C GLN A 37 10.92 -1.71 -6.44
N ALA A 38 9.66 -1.85 -6.81
CA ALA A 38 8.59 -0.98 -6.31
C ALA A 38 8.41 -1.06 -4.79
N VAL A 39 8.46 -2.26 -4.22
CA VAL A 39 8.31 -2.42 -2.76
C VAL A 39 9.47 -1.76 -2.02
N GLY A 40 10.70 -1.93 -2.51
CA GLY A 40 11.87 -1.27 -1.93
C GLY A 40 11.76 0.26 -1.98
N ILE A 41 11.28 0.78 -3.11
CA ILE A 41 11.03 2.22 -3.26
C ILE A 41 9.97 2.68 -2.25
N ALA A 42 8.88 1.93 -2.12
CA ALA A 42 7.83 2.26 -1.16
C ALA A 42 8.34 2.23 0.28
N GLN A 43 9.18 1.25 0.62
CA GLN A 43 9.80 1.18 1.95
C GLN A 43 10.68 2.40 2.23
N ASN A 44 11.46 2.84 1.26
CA ASN A 44 12.31 4.02 1.39
C ASN A 44 11.47 5.29 1.58
N LEU A 45 10.39 5.42 0.81
CA LEU A 45 9.47 6.55 0.96
C LEU A 45 8.79 6.54 2.33
N ALA A 46 8.40 5.37 2.82
CA ALA A 46 7.76 5.24 4.13
C ALA A 46 8.71 5.60 5.27
N ALA A 47 10.01 5.51 5.06
CA ALA A 47 11.02 5.88 6.05
C ALA A 47 11.32 7.39 6.07
N ARG A 48 10.81 8.16 5.12
CA ARG A 48 11.06 9.60 5.07
C ARG A 48 10.34 10.31 6.22
N ALA A 49 10.98 11.38 6.72
CA ALA A 49 10.39 12.19 7.79
C ALA A 49 9.07 12.85 7.35
N ASP A 50 8.93 13.16 6.05
CA ASP A 50 7.73 13.80 5.51
C ASP A 50 6.64 12.80 5.09
N PHE A 51 6.85 11.50 5.31
CA PHE A 51 5.76 10.55 5.20
C PHE A 51 4.89 10.65 6.44
N ASP A 52 4.01 11.65 6.42
CA ASP A 52 3.02 11.85 7.47
C ASP A 52 1.90 10.82 7.30
N TRP A 53 2.18 9.60 7.73
CA TRP A 53 1.32 8.44 7.45
C TRP A 53 -0.04 8.51 8.15
N GLN A 54 -0.15 9.30 9.21
CA GLN A 54 -1.43 9.48 9.89
C GLN A 54 -2.37 10.41 9.13
N ASN A 55 -1.83 11.19 8.18
CA ASN A 55 -2.64 11.97 7.25
C ASN A 55 -3.19 11.03 6.18
N PRO A 56 -4.54 10.91 6.07
CA PRO A 56 -5.13 9.94 5.12
C PRO A 56 -4.72 10.16 3.68
N ASN A 57 -4.57 11.40 3.24
CA ASN A 57 -4.16 11.70 1.87
C ASN A 57 -2.74 11.21 1.57
N ARG A 58 -1.81 11.47 2.49
CA ARG A 58 -0.42 11.02 2.35
C ARG A 58 -0.33 9.49 2.40
N PHE A 59 -1.05 8.89 3.33
CA PHE A 59 -1.12 7.43 3.46
C PHE A 59 -1.65 6.80 2.16
N ARG A 60 -2.80 7.29 1.67
CA ARG A 60 -3.38 6.77 0.42
C ARG A 60 -2.47 6.98 -0.77
N ALA A 61 -1.73 8.07 -0.80
CA ALA A 61 -0.80 8.34 -1.89
C ALA A 61 0.25 7.25 -2.03
N LEU A 62 0.90 6.87 -0.95
CA LEU A 62 1.94 5.83 -0.99
C LEU A 62 1.36 4.45 -1.18
N ILE A 63 0.42 4.06 -0.34
CA ILE A 63 -0.16 2.71 -0.36
C ILE A 63 -0.94 2.49 -1.65
N GLY A 64 -1.72 3.48 -2.08
CA GLY A 64 -2.47 3.40 -3.34
C GLY A 64 -1.55 3.37 -4.55
N GLY A 65 -0.43 4.10 -4.50
CA GLY A 65 0.57 4.08 -5.57
C GLY A 65 1.17 2.69 -5.75
N LEU A 66 1.57 2.05 -4.66
CA LEU A 66 2.07 0.68 -4.73
C LEU A 66 0.98 -0.28 -5.20
N GLY A 67 -0.24 -0.14 -4.68
CA GLY A 67 -1.37 -0.97 -5.09
C GLY A 67 -1.72 -0.85 -6.57
N ALA A 68 -1.50 0.31 -7.17
CA ALA A 68 -1.73 0.53 -8.60
C ALA A 68 -0.67 -0.15 -9.47
N ASN A 69 0.49 -0.45 -8.93
CA ASN A 69 1.49 -1.28 -9.59
C ASN A 69 1.13 -2.75 -9.32
N HIS A 70 0.23 -3.29 -10.13
CA HIS A 70 -0.36 -4.60 -9.87
C HIS A 70 0.69 -5.71 -9.81
N ALA A 71 1.68 -5.67 -10.68
CA ALA A 71 2.73 -6.67 -10.70
C ALA A 71 3.58 -6.65 -9.42
N ALA A 72 3.77 -5.47 -8.82
CA ALA A 72 4.49 -5.33 -7.56
C ALA A 72 3.63 -5.74 -6.37
N PHE A 73 2.39 -5.26 -6.33
CA PHE A 73 1.48 -5.60 -5.22
C PHE A 73 1.26 -7.11 -5.16
N HIS A 74 1.07 -7.75 -6.32
CA HIS A 74 0.85 -9.20 -6.43
C HIS A 74 2.13 -9.97 -6.72
N ALA A 75 3.29 -9.46 -6.30
CA ALA A 75 4.55 -10.17 -6.51
C ALA A 75 4.51 -11.57 -5.88
N ALA A 76 5.09 -12.54 -6.57
CA ALA A 76 5.00 -13.96 -6.17
C ALA A 76 5.59 -14.25 -4.80
N ASP A 77 6.55 -13.42 -4.35
CA ASP A 77 7.18 -13.59 -3.03
C ASP A 77 6.32 -13.05 -1.87
N GLY A 78 5.20 -12.40 -2.18
CA GLY A 78 4.31 -11.83 -1.17
C GLY A 78 4.76 -10.51 -0.58
N SER A 79 5.86 -9.94 -1.05
CA SER A 79 6.42 -8.71 -0.47
C SER A 79 5.45 -7.53 -0.55
N GLY A 80 4.72 -7.41 -1.66
CA GLY A 80 3.71 -6.36 -1.81
C GLY A 80 2.56 -6.52 -0.84
N TYR A 81 2.06 -7.74 -0.68
CA TYR A 81 0.99 -8.04 0.26
C TYR A 81 1.42 -7.72 1.70
N ASP A 82 2.62 -8.12 2.07
CA ASP A 82 3.13 -7.93 3.43
C ASP A 82 3.33 -6.45 3.73
N PHE A 83 3.89 -5.71 2.80
CA PHE A 83 4.10 -4.27 2.98
C PHE A 83 2.77 -3.55 3.23
N VAL A 84 1.78 -3.80 2.38
CA VAL A 84 0.47 -3.16 2.50
C VAL A 84 -0.22 -3.61 3.79
N ALA A 85 -0.18 -4.90 4.12
CA ALA A 85 -0.81 -5.41 5.34
C ALA A 85 -0.23 -4.76 6.59
N ASP A 86 1.09 -4.59 6.67
CA ASP A 86 1.75 -3.94 7.81
C ASP A 86 1.23 -2.51 8.00
N TRP A 87 1.09 -1.77 6.91
CA TRP A 87 0.62 -0.39 6.98
C TRP A 87 -0.87 -0.29 7.29
N LEU A 88 -1.68 -1.23 6.78
CA LEU A 88 -3.11 -1.27 7.10
C LEU A 88 -3.32 -1.52 8.59
N ILE A 89 -2.54 -2.42 9.19
CA ILE A 89 -2.60 -2.71 10.62
C ILE A 89 -2.28 -1.44 11.43
N ARG A 90 -1.25 -0.71 11.04
CA ARG A 90 -0.88 0.54 11.73
C ARG A 90 -1.96 1.60 11.57
N MET A 91 -2.45 1.77 10.35
CA MET A 91 -3.45 2.81 10.06
C MET A 91 -4.78 2.52 10.75
N ASP A 92 -5.14 1.25 10.90
CA ASP A 92 -6.40 0.87 11.56
C ASP A 92 -6.50 1.43 12.98
N ALA A 93 -5.39 1.50 13.70
CA ALA A 93 -5.37 2.05 15.05
C ALA A 93 -5.61 3.57 15.09
N VAL A 94 -5.36 4.26 13.98
CA VAL A 94 -5.47 5.72 13.88
C VAL A 94 -6.74 6.14 13.12
N ASN A 95 -7.02 5.48 12.01
CA ASN A 95 -8.15 5.82 11.14
C ASN A 95 -8.73 4.54 10.52
N PRO A 96 -9.69 3.92 11.23
CA PRO A 96 -10.30 2.67 10.76
C PRO A 96 -10.97 2.78 9.40
N GLN A 97 -11.57 3.92 9.07
CA GLN A 97 -12.24 4.09 7.77
C GLN A 97 -11.24 4.04 6.63
N THR A 98 -10.11 4.71 6.77
CA THR A 98 -9.06 4.70 5.75
C THR A 98 -8.47 3.30 5.62
N ALA A 99 -8.17 2.64 6.73
CA ALA A 99 -7.63 1.28 6.71
C ALA A 99 -8.58 0.30 6.03
N ALA A 100 -9.86 0.34 6.39
CA ALA A 100 -10.87 -0.53 5.79
C ALA A 100 -10.97 -0.30 4.27
N ARG A 101 -11.02 0.98 3.86
CA ARG A 101 -11.13 1.33 2.44
C ARG A 101 -9.92 0.81 1.66
N MET A 102 -8.71 0.98 2.18
CA MET A 102 -7.50 0.56 1.49
C MET A 102 -7.32 -0.97 1.49
N THR A 103 -7.97 -1.69 2.39
CA THR A 103 -8.00 -3.15 2.37
C THR A 103 -8.61 -3.68 1.06
N SER A 104 -9.42 -2.89 0.38
CA SER A 104 -10.00 -3.26 -0.92
C SER A 104 -8.94 -3.52 -2.01
N LEU A 105 -7.69 -3.10 -1.82
CA LEU A 105 -6.61 -3.45 -2.73
C LEU A 105 -6.44 -4.96 -2.88
N PHE A 106 -6.84 -5.73 -1.87
CA PHE A 106 -6.77 -7.19 -1.90
C PHE A 106 -7.94 -7.87 -2.63
N GLU A 107 -8.95 -7.14 -3.08
CA GLU A 107 -10.19 -7.74 -3.60
C GLU A 107 -9.99 -8.74 -4.74
N THR A 108 -8.98 -8.55 -5.57
CA THR A 108 -8.75 -9.42 -6.74
C THR A 108 -7.91 -10.65 -6.43
N TRP A 109 -7.51 -10.86 -5.18
CA TRP A 109 -6.62 -11.95 -4.82
C TRP A 109 -7.08 -13.35 -5.25
N PRO A 110 -8.39 -13.69 -5.28
CA PRO A 110 -8.81 -15.02 -5.72
C PRO A 110 -8.52 -15.32 -7.19
N ARG A 111 -8.25 -14.30 -7.99
CA ARG A 111 -8.00 -14.45 -9.44
C ARG A 111 -6.57 -14.90 -9.75
N TYR A 112 -5.70 -14.91 -8.75
CA TYR A 112 -4.29 -15.22 -8.96
C TYR A 112 -4.02 -16.71 -8.74
N ASP A 113 -2.81 -17.15 -9.09
CA ASP A 113 -2.37 -18.53 -8.92
C ASP A 113 -2.33 -18.95 -7.45
N ALA A 114 -2.21 -20.28 -7.23
CA ALA A 114 -2.26 -20.84 -5.89
C ALA A 114 -1.19 -20.27 -4.96
N GLY A 115 0.03 -20.03 -5.47
CA GLY A 115 1.12 -19.48 -4.67
C GLY A 115 0.82 -18.05 -4.20
N ARG A 116 0.37 -17.20 -5.11
CA ARG A 116 0.00 -15.83 -4.77
C ARG A 116 -1.23 -15.79 -3.86
N ARG A 117 -2.21 -16.64 -4.12
CA ARG A 117 -3.39 -16.72 -3.24
C ARG A 117 -3.00 -17.10 -1.82
N ALA A 118 -2.09 -18.04 -1.64
CA ALA A 118 -1.61 -18.41 -0.31
C ALA A 118 -0.95 -17.25 0.40
N ARG A 119 -0.14 -16.46 -0.31
CA ARG A 119 0.52 -15.27 0.24
C ARG A 119 -0.47 -14.17 0.60
N ALA A 120 -1.42 -13.90 -0.28
CA ALA A 120 -2.46 -12.90 -0.02
C ALA A 120 -3.34 -13.32 1.16
N ARG A 121 -3.74 -14.60 1.21
CA ARG A 121 -4.53 -15.13 2.32
C ARG A 121 -3.79 -14.96 3.64
N ALA A 122 -2.51 -15.30 3.68
CA ALA A 122 -1.70 -15.15 4.90
C ALA A 122 -1.65 -13.70 5.37
N ALA A 123 -1.49 -12.74 4.45
CA ALA A 123 -1.48 -11.33 4.78
C ALA A 123 -2.85 -10.87 5.32
N LEU A 124 -3.94 -11.28 4.67
CA LEU A 124 -5.29 -10.94 5.10
C LEU A 124 -5.62 -11.56 6.47
N GLU A 125 -5.22 -12.81 6.70
CA GLU A 125 -5.42 -13.47 7.98
C GLU A 125 -4.62 -12.78 9.09
N ARG A 126 -3.44 -12.29 8.79
CA ARG A 126 -2.62 -11.54 9.73
C ARG A 126 -3.29 -10.24 10.14
N ILE A 127 -3.93 -9.55 9.19
CA ILE A 127 -4.74 -8.36 9.51
C ILE A 127 -5.91 -8.77 10.41
N ALA A 128 -6.63 -9.81 10.03
CA ALA A 128 -7.81 -10.27 10.77
C ALA A 128 -7.49 -10.69 12.20
N ALA A 129 -6.28 -11.22 12.42
CA ALA A 129 -5.84 -11.70 13.74
C ALA A 129 -5.32 -10.59 14.65
N ARG A 130 -5.21 -9.35 14.16
CA ARG A 130 -4.65 -8.25 14.94
C ARG A 130 -5.53 -7.97 16.17
N PRO A 131 -4.97 -8.04 17.39
CA PRO A 131 -5.71 -7.64 18.58
C PRO A 131 -6.16 -6.18 18.49
N GLY A 132 -7.42 -5.91 18.80
CA GLY A 132 -7.95 -4.55 18.74
C GLY A 132 -8.29 -4.05 17.34
N LEU A 133 -8.30 -4.92 16.34
CA LEU A 133 -8.70 -4.55 14.98
C LEU A 133 -10.10 -3.94 15.00
N SER A 134 -10.30 -2.83 14.26
CA SER A 134 -11.59 -2.17 14.17
C SER A 134 -12.64 -3.06 13.50
N ARG A 135 -13.88 -2.81 13.82
CA ARG A 135 -15.00 -3.49 13.18
C ARG A 135 -15.00 -3.26 11.66
N ASN A 136 -14.73 -2.02 11.24
CA ASN A 136 -14.73 -1.66 9.83
C ASN A 136 -13.75 -2.51 9.03
N THR A 137 -12.51 -2.59 9.49
CA THR A 137 -11.48 -3.38 8.82
C THR A 137 -11.74 -4.87 8.94
N SER A 138 -12.20 -5.34 10.11
CA SER A 138 -12.55 -6.73 10.31
C SER A 138 -13.63 -7.21 9.33
N GLU A 139 -14.68 -6.43 9.16
CA GLU A 139 -15.75 -6.76 8.20
C GLU A 139 -15.24 -6.80 6.76
N MET A 140 -14.40 -5.84 6.39
CA MET A 140 -13.83 -5.79 5.04
C MET A 140 -12.94 -7.00 4.77
N VAL A 141 -12.04 -7.33 5.69
CA VAL A 141 -11.14 -8.49 5.54
C VAL A 141 -11.95 -9.79 5.46
N THR A 142 -12.95 -9.94 6.32
CA THR A 142 -13.82 -11.14 6.32
C THR A 142 -14.51 -11.31 4.97
N ARG A 143 -15.06 -10.22 4.43
CA ARG A 143 -15.73 -10.24 3.13
C ARG A 143 -14.76 -10.61 2.01
N ILE A 144 -13.56 -10.03 2.03
CA ILE A 144 -12.56 -10.29 0.98
C ILE A 144 -12.08 -11.74 1.05
N LEU A 145 -11.83 -12.27 2.23
CA LEU A 145 -11.45 -13.68 2.41
C LEU A 145 -12.55 -14.62 1.92
N ALA A 146 -13.81 -14.29 2.18
CA ALA A 146 -14.94 -15.10 1.73
C ALA A 146 -15.07 -15.13 0.20
N GLY A 147 -14.56 -14.13 -0.50
CA GLY A 147 -14.58 -14.06 -1.95
C GLY A 147 -13.81 -15.15 -2.66
N ALA A 148 -12.95 -15.88 -1.94
CA ALA A 148 -12.19 -17.00 -2.50
C ALA A 148 -12.99 -18.32 -2.50
N GLY A 149 -14.08 -18.35 -1.75
CA GLY A 149 -14.86 -19.54 -1.54
C GLY A 149 -15.66 -19.98 -2.63
#